data_ff8da31b8f7c0006e06a17b861df0b79
#
_entry.id   ff8da31b8f7c0006e06a17b861df0b79
#
_cell.length_a   1.000
_cell.length_b   1.000
_cell.length_c   1.000
_cell.angle_alpha   90.00
_cell.angle_beta   90.00
_cell.angle_gamma   90.00
#
_symmetry.space_group_name_H-M   'P 1'
#
loop_
_entity.id
_entity.type
_entity.pdbx_description
1 polymer ?
#
loop_
_entity_poly.entity_id
_entity_poly.type
_entity_poly.pdbx_seq_one_letter_code
_entity_poly.pdbx_strand_id
1 'polypeptide(L)' 'MALDTDKIDEAVLALLFLTRHDHWRAWKGFDWDALNRLYDKGLIGDPVNKAKSVVFTEEDLRRAEELFQALFTKPD' A
#
# COMPACT_ATOMS: atom_id res chain seq x y z
N MET A 1 -7.21 -18.88 -15.16
CA MET A 1 -6.95 -17.44 -15.12
C MET A 1 -5.73 -17.17 -14.25
N ALA A 2 -4.78 -16.48 -14.79
CA ALA A 2 -3.61 -16.07 -14.01
C ALA A 2 -3.82 -14.66 -13.47
N LEU A 3 -3.53 -14.46 -12.18
CA LEU A 3 -3.62 -13.14 -11.56
C LEU A 3 -2.32 -12.37 -11.76
N ASP A 4 -2.45 -11.08 -12.06
CA ASP A 4 -1.31 -10.17 -12.06
C ASP A 4 -1.10 -9.63 -10.65
N THR A 5 -0.29 -10.34 -9.85
CA THR A 5 -0.06 -9.99 -8.47
C THR A 5 0.67 -8.65 -8.32
N ASP A 6 1.48 -8.26 -9.28
CA ASP A 6 2.16 -6.96 -9.24
C ASP A 6 1.15 -5.82 -9.34
N LYS A 7 0.16 -5.94 -10.22
CA LYS A 7 -0.90 -4.93 -10.32
C LYS A 7 -1.80 -4.91 -9.10
N ILE A 8 -2.08 -6.08 -8.53
CA ILE A 8 -2.85 -6.15 -7.28
C ILE A 8 -2.09 -5.41 -6.17
N ASP A 9 -0.79 -5.64 -6.05
CA ASP A 9 0.04 -5.01 -5.04
C ASP A 9 0.13 -3.50 -5.24
N GLU A 10 0.24 -3.04 -6.47
CA GLU A 10 0.21 -1.61 -6.78
C GLU A 10 -1.12 -0.98 -6.36
N ALA A 11 -2.23 -1.65 -6.64
CA ALA A 11 -3.56 -1.16 -6.24
C ALA A 11 -3.69 -1.10 -4.72
N VAL A 12 -3.23 -2.13 -4.02
CA VAL A 12 -3.28 -2.16 -2.55
C VAL A 12 -2.41 -1.05 -1.96
N LEU A 13 -1.21 -0.84 -2.48
CA LEU A 13 -0.33 0.23 -2.02
C LEU A 13 -0.98 1.61 -2.23
N ALA A 14 -1.61 1.83 -3.38
CA ALA A 14 -2.32 3.08 -3.67
C ALA A 14 -3.51 3.28 -2.73
N LEU A 15 -4.27 2.22 -2.44
CA LEU A 15 -5.40 2.29 -1.52
C LEU A 15 -4.94 2.49 -0.07
N LEU A 16 -3.80 1.95 0.31
CA LEU A 16 -3.19 2.24 1.61
C LEU A 16 -2.87 3.74 1.74
N PHE A 17 -2.39 4.36 0.66
CA PHE A 17 -2.19 5.81 0.66
C PHE A 17 -3.49 6.56 0.91
N LEU A 18 -4.58 6.16 0.26
CA LEU A 18 -5.89 6.78 0.44
C LEU A 18 -6.40 6.63 1.88
N THR A 19 -6.15 5.50 2.49
CA THR A 19 -6.71 5.16 3.81
C THR A 19 -5.75 5.47 4.97
N ARG A 20 -4.74 6.31 4.76
CA ARG A 20 -3.87 6.77 5.83
C ARG A 20 -4.70 7.49 6.90
N HIS A 21 -4.43 7.16 8.15
CA HIS A 21 -5.04 7.88 9.28
C HIS A 21 -4.08 8.90 9.89
N ASP A 22 -2.80 8.83 9.55
CA ASP A 22 -1.82 9.89 9.77
C ASP A 22 -0.81 9.88 8.62
N HIS A 23 0.23 10.72 8.70
CA HIS A 23 1.17 10.89 7.59
C HIS A 23 1.91 9.61 7.20
N TRP A 24 2.19 8.74 8.17
CA TRP A 24 3.08 7.60 7.98
C TRP A 24 2.39 6.24 8.09
N ARG A 25 1.11 6.20 8.48
CA ARG A 25 0.44 4.95 8.80
C ARG A 25 -0.91 4.82 8.11
N ALA A 26 -1.20 3.61 7.66
CA ALA A 26 -2.50 3.27 7.09
C ALA A 26 -3.04 2.01 7.77
N TRP A 27 -4.38 1.90 7.83
CA TRP A 27 -5.01 0.70 8.36
C TRP A 27 -4.70 -0.49 7.46
N LYS A 28 -4.40 -1.66 8.06
CA LYS A 28 -4.04 -2.87 7.30
C LYS A 28 -5.24 -3.80 7.09
N GLY A 29 -6.34 -3.24 6.61
CA GLY A 29 -7.57 -3.98 6.32
C GLY A 29 -7.63 -4.50 4.90
N PHE A 30 -6.53 -5.01 4.36
CA PHE A 30 -6.41 -5.52 3.01
C PHE A 30 -5.99 -6.97 3.00
N ASP A 31 -5.93 -7.57 1.80
CA ASP A 31 -5.50 -8.95 1.63
C ASP A 31 -4.11 -9.21 2.21
N TRP A 32 -3.99 -10.22 3.06
CA TRP A 32 -2.73 -10.54 3.73
C TRP A 32 -1.62 -10.93 2.76
N ASP A 33 -1.94 -11.64 1.67
CA ASP A 33 -0.94 -12.02 0.69
C ASP A 33 -0.35 -10.79 0.00
N ALA A 34 -1.20 -9.81 -0.34
CA ALA A 34 -0.73 -8.55 -0.90
C ALA A 34 0.12 -7.77 0.10
N LEU A 35 -0.30 -7.70 1.37
CA LEU A 35 0.48 -7.01 2.41
C LEU A 35 1.85 -7.67 2.60
N ASN A 36 1.92 -8.99 2.61
CA ASN A 36 3.18 -9.71 2.74
C ASN A 36 4.10 -9.46 1.56
N ARG A 37 3.56 -9.44 0.34
CA ARG A 37 4.36 -9.11 -0.86
C ARG A 37 4.89 -7.68 -0.81
N LEU A 38 4.08 -6.72 -0.37
CA LEU A 38 4.51 -5.32 -0.22
C LEU A 38 5.62 -5.20 0.82
N TYR A 39 5.51 -5.93 1.92
CA TYR A 39 6.58 -5.97 2.92
C TYR A 39 7.87 -6.58 2.34
N ASP A 40 7.76 -7.69 1.61
CA ASP A 40 8.92 -8.34 0.98
C ASP A 40 9.60 -7.42 -0.03
N LYS A 41 8.84 -6.56 -0.70
CA LYS A 41 9.36 -5.56 -1.62
C LYS A 41 9.94 -4.33 -0.92
N GLY A 42 9.81 -4.25 0.40
CA GLY A 42 10.30 -3.11 1.19
C GLY A 42 9.44 -1.87 1.08
N LEU A 43 8.17 -2.00 0.70
CA LEU A 43 7.27 -0.86 0.47
C LEU A 43 6.40 -0.51 1.67
N ILE A 44 6.28 -1.40 2.64
CA ILE A 44 5.60 -1.15 3.92
C ILE A 44 6.39 -1.82 5.04
N GLY A 45 6.16 -1.39 6.27
CA GLY A 45 6.68 -2.07 7.44
C GLY A 45 6.01 -3.43 7.65
N ASP A 46 6.56 -4.24 8.54
CA ASP A 46 6.05 -5.60 8.80
C ASP A 46 4.58 -5.56 9.20
N PRO A 47 3.68 -6.17 8.41
CA PRO A 47 2.26 -6.20 8.75
C PRO A 47 1.93 -7.18 9.88
N VAL A 48 2.85 -8.10 10.20
CA VAL A 48 2.64 -9.10 11.27
C VAL A 48 3.11 -8.53 12.60
N ASN A 49 2.27 -7.67 13.19
CA ASN A 49 2.53 -7.09 14.51
C ASN A 49 1.19 -6.82 15.20
N LYS A 50 1.23 -6.32 16.43
CA LYS A 50 0.04 -6.05 17.23
C LYS A 50 -0.69 -4.77 16.81
N ALA A 51 -0.06 -3.91 16.02
CA ALA A 51 -0.68 -2.68 15.56
C ALA A 51 -1.72 -2.99 14.48
N LYS A 52 -2.75 -2.16 14.40
CA LYS A 52 -3.80 -2.29 13.39
C LYS A 52 -3.45 -1.60 12.08
N SER A 53 -2.25 -1.06 11.98
CA SER A 53 -1.81 -0.29 10.83
C SER A 53 -0.43 -0.70 10.38
N VAL A 54 -0.12 -0.39 9.12
CA VAL A 54 1.22 -0.52 8.55
C VAL A 54 1.87 0.85 8.48
N VAL A 55 3.20 0.87 8.49
CA VAL A 55 4.00 2.11 8.49
C VAL A 55 4.69 2.26 7.15
N PHE A 56 4.71 3.49 6.64
CA PHE A 56 5.46 3.86 5.44
C PHE A 56 6.75 4.59 5.83
N THR A 57 7.82 4.33 5.07
CA THR A 57 8.94 5.29 5.01
C THR A 57 8.54 6.46 4.11
N GLU A 58 9.32 7.52 4.12
CA GLU A 58 9.07 8.67 3.24
C GLU A 58 9.09 8.27 1.77
N GLU A 59 10.04 7.44 1.38
CA GLU A 59 10.16 6.95 0.01
C GLU A 59 8.96 6.08 -0.38
N ASP A 60 8.53 5.19 0.51
CA ASP A 60 7.38 4.31 0.28
C ASP A 60 6.10 5.12 0.15
N LEU A 61 5.94 6.14 0.98
CA LEU A 61 4.79 7.03 0.93
C LEU A 61 4.73 7.76 -0.41
N ARG A 62 5.86 8.22 -0.90
CA ARG A 62 5.94 8.87 -2.23
C ARG A 62 5.53 7.91 -3.34
N ARG A 63 6.00 6.67 -3.28
CA ARG A 63 5.64 5.64 -4.26
C ARG A 63 4.14 5.35 -4.22
N ALA A 64 3.57 5.24 -3.03
CA ALA A 64 2.13 5.02 -2.84
C ALA A 64 1.32 6.18 -3.42
N GLU A 65 1.76 7.42 -3.19
CA GLU A 65 1.11 8.61 -3.73
C GLU A 65 1.14 8.63 -5.26
N GLU A 66 2.28 8.32 -5.86
CA GLU A 66 2.41 8.25 -7.32
C GLU A 66 1.44 7.23 -7.92
N LEU A 67 1.36 6.05 -7.32
CA LEU A 67 0.45 5.00 -7.77
C LEU A 67 -1.02 5.41 -7.58
N PHE A 68 -1.33 6.05 -6.47
CA PHE A 68 -2.68 6.54 -6.21
C PHE A 68 -3.10 7.54 -7.29
N GLN A 69 -2.24 8.49 -7.61
CA GLN A 69 -2.53 9.48 -8.64
C GLN A 69 -2.67 8.84 -10.02
N ALA A 70 -1.81 7.89 -10.35
CA ALA A 70 -1.83 7.23 -11.65
C ALA A 70 -3.08 6.36 -11.85
N LEU A 71 -3.55 5.69 -10.79
CA LEU A 71 -4.61 4.69 -10.89
C LEU A 71 -6.00 5.25 -10.60
N PHE A 72 -6.10 6.22 -9.70
CA PHE A 72 -7.39 6.58 -9.11
C PHE A 72 -7.77 8.06 -9.23
N THR A 73 -7.01 8.88 -9.93
CA THR A 73 -7.41 10.27 -10.16
C THR A 73 -7.89 10.44 -11.60
N LYS A 74 -8.85 11.35 -11.77
CA LYS A 74 -9.34 11.71 -13.12
C LYS A 74 -8.47 12.81 -13.71
N PRO A 75 -8.26 12.83 -15.02
CA PRO A 75 -7.60 13.97 -15.65
C PRO A 75 -8.48 15.23 -15.51
N ASP A 76 -7.83 16.35 -15.29
CA ASP A 76 -8.52 17.65 -15.22
C ASP A 76 -8.98 18.14 -16.59
#